data_f3bddcb9fa2dc51190a5c2ab8e94c6a3
#
_entry.id   f3bddcb9fa2dc51190a5c2ab8e94c6a3
#
_cell.length_a   1.000
_cell.length_b   1.000
_cell.length_c   1.000
_cell.angle_alpha   90.00
_cell.angle_beta   90.00
_cell.angle_gamma   90.00
#
_symmetry.space_group_name_H-M   'P 1'
#
loop_
_entity.id
_entity.type
_entity.pdbx_description
1 polymer ?
#
loop_
_entity_poly.entity_id
_entity_poly.type
_entity_poly.pdbx_seq_one_letter_code
_entity_poly.pdbx_strand_id
1 'polypeptide(L)'
;VDCKKITKNIGVAMQAYLLRSLNDIDRLANTEFNARICKGIYKENSSVSYKTKMDINNNFMLMAKKMAKKGSFAGYATHDQELIDELLDWIQTERIPSEQFEFQTLYGVPMEGRLENLIRNGYKVRIYVPYGPDWFDYSVRRLKENPNIAKYVLKNFFKR
;
A
#
# COMPACT_ATOMS: atom_id res chain seq x y z
N VAL A 1 -3.93 -19.06 5.71
CA VAL A 1 -2.87 -20.02 6.06
C VAL A 1 -3.00 -21.29 5.22
N ASP A 2 -4.21 -21.86 5.06
CA ASP A 2 -4.38 -23.12 4.35
C ASP A 2 -4.13 -23.03 2.82
N CYS A 3 -4.44 -21.88 2.20
CA CYS A 3 -4.15 -21.64 0.79
C CYS A 3 -2.63 -21.68 0.47
N LYS A 4 -1.76 -21.31 1.42
CA LYS A 4 -0.30 -21.42 1.27
C LYS A 4 0.21 -22.86 1.17
N LYS A 5 -0.55 -23.82 1.66
CA LYS A 5 -0.25 -25.26 1.50
C LYS A 5 -0.46 -25.73 0.06
N ILE A 6 -1.31 -25.00 -0.70
CA ILE A 6 -1.64 -25.33 -2.09
C ILE A 6 -0.73 -24.57 -3.06
N THR A 7 -0.46 -23.30 -2.78
CA THR A 7 0.40 -22.45 -3.63
C THR A 7 1.15 -21.40 -2.80
N LYS A 8 2.41 -21.16 -3.19
CA LYS A 8 3.25 -20.12 -2.57
C LYS A 8 2.90 -18.70 -3.07
N ASN A 9 2.24 -18.59 -4.23
CA ASN A 9 1.93 -17.31 -4.90
C ASN A 9 0.67 -16.63 -4.35
N ILE A 10 0.46 -16.69 -3.04
CA ILE A 10 -0.66 -16.06 -2.35
C ILE A 10 -0.13 -15.04 -1.34
N GLY A 11 -0.74 -13.87 -1.36
CA GLY A 11 -0.58 -12.82 -0.36
C GLY A 11 -1.91 -12.37 0.22
N VAL A 12 -1.85 -11.54 1.24
CA VAL A 12 -3.03 -10.92 1.87
C VAL A 12 -2.91 -9.40 1.85
N ALA A 13 -4.04 -8.70 1.88
CA ALA A 13 -4.06 -7.25 2.08
C ALA A 13 -4.22 -6.95 3.58
N MET A 14 -3.29 -6.16 4.12
CA MET A 14 -3.29 -5.71 5.51
C MET A 14 -3.52 -4.19 5.53
N GLN A 15 -4.42 -3.74 6.39
CA GLN A 15 -4.85 -2.34 6.44
C GLN A 15 -4.32 -1.66 7.70
N ALA A 16 -3.49 -0.62 7.52
CA ALA A 16 -2.79 0.05 8.62
C ALA A 16 -3.73 0.80 9.57
N TYR A 17 -4.93 1.18 9.12
CA TYR A 17 -5.88 1.87 9.99
C TYR A 17 -6.52 0.95 11.05
N LEU A 18 -6.47 -0.37 10.88
CA LEU A 18 -7.02 -1.32 11.85
C LEU A 18 -6.04 -1.55 13.01
N LEU A 19 -6.52 -1.40 14.23
CA LEU A 19 -5.72 -1.59 15.46
C LEU A 19 -5.10 -2.99 15.55
N ARG A 20 -5.79 -4.01 15.03
CA ARG A 20 -5.32 -5.39 15.05
C ARG A 20 -4.19 -5.70 14.08
N SER A 21 -3.99 -4.90 13.01
CA SER A 21 -3.14 -5.27 11.88
C SER A 21 -1.69 -5.54 12.27
N LEU A 22 -1.15 -4.78 13.22
CA LEU A 22 0.22 -4.99 13.71
C LEU A 22 0.36 -6.33 14.46
N ASN A 23 -0.63 -6.70 15.27
CA ASN A 23 -0.65 -7.98 15.97
C ASN A 23 -0.85 -9.15 15.00
N ASP A 24 -1.67 -8.97 13.96
CA ASP A 24 -1.86 -10.00 12.93
C ASP A 24 -0.56 -10.24 12.16
N ILE A 25 0.21 -9.20 11.82
CA ILE A 25 1.55 -9.35 11.23
C ILE A 25 2.49 -10.08 12.17
N ASP A 26 2.48 -9.77 13.46
CA ASP A 26 3.33 -10.45 14.46
C ASP A 26 3.13 -11.97 14.46
N ARG A 27 1.89 -12.39 14.32
CA ARG A 27 1.50 -13.81 14.32
C ARG A 27 1.76 -14.53 12.99
N LEU A 28 1.66 -13.81 11.86
CA LEU A 28 1.66 -14.39 10.53
C LEU A 28 2.98 -14.23 9.79
N ALA A 29 3.74 -13.15 10.07
CA ALA A 29 4.93 -12.82 9.32
C ALA A 29 6.07 -13.81 9.55
N ASN A 30 6.64 -14.29 8.45
CA ASN A 30 7.82 -15.14 8.33
C ASN A 30 8.37 -15.00 6.91
N THR A 31 9.42 -15.69 6.55
CA THR A 31 10.08 -15.61 5.24
C THR A 31 9.19 -16.03 4.05
N GLU A 32 8.10 -16.74 4.28
CA GLU A 32 7.15 -17.13 3.25
C GLU A 32 5.91 -16.20 3.21
N PHE A 33 5.78 -15.30 4.19
CA PHE A 33 4.62 -14.40 4.26
C PHE A 33 4.76 -13.27 3.25
N ASN A 34 3.65 -12.98 2.56
CA ASN A 34 3.54 -11.94 1.56
C ASN A 34 2.29 -11.11 1.86
N ALA A 35 2.46 -9.81 2.08
CA ALA A 35 1.34 -8.92 2.33
C ALA A 35 1.46 -7.60 1.58
N ARG A 36 0.31 -7.15 1.06
CA ARG A 36 0.11 -5.78 0.62
C ARG A 36 -0.31 -4.94 1.84
N ILE A 37 0.50 -3.97 2.21
CA ILE A 37 0.15 -2.99 3.24
C ILE A 37 -0.52 -1.79 2.58
N CYS A 38 -1.72 -1.45 2.99
CA CYS A 38 -2.44 -0.25 2.57
C CYS A 38 -2.97 0.51 3.79
N LYS A 39 -3.29 1.79 3.63
CA LYS A 39 -3.82 2.60 4.76
C LYS A 39 -5.16 2.12 5.26
N GLY A 40 -6.04 1.70 4.35
CA GLY A 40 -7.45 1.42 4.59
C GLY A 40 -8.33 2.62 4.20
N ILE A 41 -9.58 2.33 3.85
CA ILE A 41 -10.50 3.31 3.27
C ILE A 41 -11.91 3.28 3.87
N TYR A 42 -12.25 2.21 4.60
CA TYR A 42 -13.59 2.07 5.15
C TYR A 42 -13.74 2.88 6.45
N LYS A 43 -14.97 3.34 6.69
CA LYS A 43 -15.31 4.03 7.93
C LYS A 43 -15.70 3.00 8.99
N GLU A 44 -14.74 2.67 9.85
CA GLU A 44 -14.93 1.76 10.97
C GLU A 44 -15.11 2.51 12.30
N ASN A 45 -15.54 1.83 13.36
CA ASN A 45 -15.63 2.40 14.69
C ASN A 45 -14.21 2.68 15.25
N SER A 46 -14.08 3.70 16.10
CA SER A 46 -12.80 4.04 16.78
C SER A 46 -12.30 2.94 17.72
N SER A 47 -13.18 2.04 18.17
CA SER A 47 -12.80 0.87 18.97
C SER A 47 -11.96 -0.16 18.19
N VAL A 48 -11.96 -0.10 16.85
CA VAL A 48 -11.27 -1.07 15.99
C VAL A 48 -10.31 -0.40 15.01
N SER A 49 -10.31 0.95 14.90
CA SER A 49 -9.52 1.66 13.89
C SER A 49 -8.95 2.99 14.37
N TYR A 50 -7.74 3.31 13.93
CA TYR A 50 -7.15 4.65 14.02
C TYR A 50 -7.95 5.64 13.17
N LYS A 51 -7.98 6.91 13.59
CA LYS A 51 -8.75 7.98 12.91
C LYS A 51 -7.88 9.07 12.32
N THR A 52 -6.69 9.28 12.84
CA THR A 52 -5.81 10.33 12.35
C THR A 52 -4.86 9.82 11.27
N LYS A 53 -4.52 10.68 10.32
CA LYS A 53 -3.50 10.37 9.29
C LYS A 53 -2.18 9.94 9.93
N MET A 54 -1.79 10.64 11.01
CA MET A 54 -0.55 10.37 11.72
C MET A 54 -0.52 8.96 12.31
N ASP A 55 -1.55 8.56 13.05
CA ASP A 55 -1.61 7.22 13.65
C ASP A 55 -1.60 6.11 12.61
N ILE A 56 -2.33 6.34 11.48
CA ILE A 56 -2.37 5.38 10.37
C ILE A 56 -0.99 5.26 9.70
N ASN A 57 -0.30 6.39 9.47
CA ASN A 57 1.05 6.37 8.89
C ASN A 57 2.05 5.71 9.85
N ASN A 58 2.02 6.04 11.13
CA ASN A 58 2.85 5.40 12.15
C ASN A 58 2.64 3.87 12.18
N ASN A 59 1.37 3.43 12.18
CA ASN A 59 1.08 2.00 12.16
C ASN A 59 1.53 1.33 10.84
N PHE A 60 1.41 2.02 9.71
CA PHE A 60 1.92 1.54 8.42
C PHE A 60 3.44 1.30 8.49
N MET A 61 4.20 2.26 9.03
CA MET A 61 5.65 2.13 9.22
C MET A 61 6.01 0.99 10.17
N LEU A 62 5.30 0.86 11.28
CA LEU A 62 5.50 -0.26 12.22
C LEU A 62 5.27 -1.62 11.55
N MET A 63 4.22 -1.73 10.72
CA MET A 63 3.92 -2.94 9.95
C MET A 63 5.03 -3.25 8.95
N ALA A 64 5.51 -2.24 8.20
CA ALA A 64 6.60 -2.38 7.24
C ALA A 64 7.89 -2.85 7.92
N LYS A 65 8.29 -2.19 9.02
CA LYS A 65 9.47 -2.55 9.80
C LYS A 65 9.38 -3.97 10.36
N LYS A 66 8.22 -4.36 10.86
CA LYS A 66 8.00 -5.70 11.42
C LYS A 66 8.08 -6.78 10.34
N MET A 67 7.50 -6.55 9.15
CA MET A 67 7.61 -7.48 8.03
C MET A 67 9.04 -7.64 7.56
N ALA A 68 9.78 -6.55 7.39
CA ALA A 68 11.18 -6.59 7.00
C ALA A 68 12.04 -7.37 8.00
N LYS A 69 11.87 -7.11 9.31
CA LYS A 69 12.58 -7.85 10.38
C LYS A 69 12.31 -9.36 10.34
N LYS A 70 11.13 -9.78 9.87
CA LYS A 70 10.76 -11.20 9.74
C LYS A 70 11.14 -11.81 8.38
N GLY A 71 11.77 -11.03 7.49
CA GLY A 71 12.12 -11.46 6.13
C GLY A 71 10.90 -11.65 5.22
N SER A 72 9.74 -11.08 5.58
CA SER A 72 8.51 -11.16 4.82
C SER A 72 8.51 -10.19 3.64
N PHE A 73 7.83 -10.55 2.55
CA PHE A 73 7.65 -9.64 1.42
C PHE A 73 6.51 -8.64 1.66
N ALA A 74 6.78 -7.34 1.48
CA ALA A 74 5.82 -6.26 1.66
C ALA A 74 5.57 -5.46 0.37
N GLY A 75 4.30 -5.36 -0.05
CA GLY A 75 3.85 -4.41 -1.06
C GLY A 75 3.37 -3.12 -0.40
N TYR A 76 4.09 -2.01 -0.55
CA TYR A 76 3.73 -0.70 0.03
C TYR A 76 2.73 0.03 -0.87
N ALA A 77 1.43 -0.12 -0.58
CA ALA A 77 0.34 0.42 -1.40
C ALA A 77 -0.14 1.77 -0.84
N THR A 78 0.49 2.83 -1.28
CA THR A 78 0.16 4.20 -0.86
C THR A 78 0.48 5.23 -1.95
N HIS A 79 -0.27 6.35 -1.97
CA HIS A 79 -0.02 7.54 -2.79
C HIS A 79 0.38 8.74 -1.91
N ASP A 80 0.50 8.55 -0.61
CA ASP A 80 0.91 9.60 0.33
C ASP A 80 2.40 9.85 0.20
N GLN A 81 2.76 11.04 -0.31
CA GLN A 81 4.13 11.41 -0.60
C GLN A 81 5.01 11.41 0.66
N GLU A 82 4.49 11.93 1.79
CA GLU A 82 5.21 11.97 3.07
C GLU A 82 5.54 10.55 3.56
N LEU A 83 4.57 9.63 3.46
CA LEU A 83 4.78 8.24 3.85
C LEU A 83 5.76 7.52 2.91
N ILE A 84 5.74 7.84 1.60
CA ILE A 84 6.72 7.28 0.65
C ILE A 84 8.12 7.77 0.98
N ASP A 85 8.29 9.05 1.32
CA ASP A 85 9.58 9.61 1.70
C ASP A 85 10.11 8.96 2.99
N GLU A 86 9.26 8.80 4.01
CA GLU A 86 9.61 8.11 5.26
C GLU A 86 10.02 6.63 5.02
N LEU A 87 9.29 5.93 4.14
CA LEU A 87 9.66 4.56 3.74
C LEU A 87 11.02 4.51 3.06
N LEU A 88 11.29 5.44 2.13
CA LEU A 88 12.56 5.49 1.40
C LEU A 88 13.73 5.78 2.33
N ASP A 89 13.61 6.76 3.22
CA ASP A 89 14.61 7.08 4.23
C ASP A 89 14.94 5.88 5.11
N TRP A 90 13.90 5.21 5.60
CA TRP A 90 14.06 4.01 6.42
C TRP A 90 14.70 2.86 5.64
N ILE A 91 14.24 2.58 4.40
CA ILE A 91 14.78 1.53 3.54
C ILE A 91 16.28 1.74 3.29
N GLN A 92 16.70 2.98 3.03
CA GLN A 92 18.11 3.33 2.80
C GLN A 92 18.93 3.23 4.07
N THR A 93 18.43 3.76 5.18
CA THR A 93 19.12 3.76 6.47
C THR A 93 19.36 2.33 6.99
N GLU A 94 18.34 1.49 6.94
CA GLU A 94 18.40 0.10 7.43
C GLU A 94 18.88 -0.88 6.35
N ARG A 95 19.16 -0.39 5.13
CA ARG A 95 19.63 -1.20 3.99
C ARG A 95 18.71 -2.41 3.71
N ILE A 96 17.40 -2.16 3.68
CA ILE A 96 16.42 -3.22 3.44
C ILE A 96 16.61 -3.81 2.04
N PRO A 97 16.75 -5.13 1.89
CA PRO A 97 16.94 -5.76 0.59
C PRO A 97 15.77 -5.51 -0.37
N SER A 98 16.08 -5.16 -1.61
CA SER A 98 15.08 -4.82 -2.65
C SER A 98 14.17 -5.99 -3.02
N GLU A 99 14.56 -7.22 -2.67
CA GLU A 99 13.79 -8.44 -2.86
C GLU A 99 12.64 -8.57 -1.86
N GLN A 100 12.69 -7.84 -0.73
CA GLN A 100 11.69 -7.95 0.34
C GLN A 100 10.51 -7.00 0.16
N PHE A 101 10.53 -6.09 -0.82
CA PHE A 101 9.45 -5.14 -0.99
C PHE A 101 9.24 -4.69 -2.43
N GLU A 102 8.10 -4.05 -2.66
CA GLU A 102 7.78 -3.26 -3.85
C GLU A 102 6.86 -2.10 -3.47
N PHE A 103 6.91 -1.01 -4.24
CA PHE A 103 5.90 0.04 -4.16
C PHE A 103 4.71 -0.30 -5.06
N GLN A 104 3.49 -0.05 -4.59
CA GLN A 104 2.27 -0.34 -5.32
C GLN A 104 1.41 0.91 -5.46
N THR A 105 0.95 1.17 -6.68
CA THR A 105 0.12 2.33 -7.00
C THR A 105 -1.08 1.93 -7.85
N LEU A 106 -2.11 2.77 -7.84
CA LEU A 106 -3.26 2.62 -8.71
C LEU A 106 -3.01 3.39 -10.01
N TYR A 107 -3.29 2.76 -11.15
CA TYR A 107 -3.23 3.43 -12.44
C TYR A 107 -4.13 4.67 -12.49
N GLY A 108 -3.62 5.77 -13.08
CA GLY A 108 -4.34 7.02 -13.21
C GLY A 108 -4.32 7.94 -11.98
N VAL A 109 -3.71 7.52 -10.86
CA VAL A 109 -3.48 8.41 -9.73
C VAL A 109 -2.17 9.19 -9.95
N PRO A 110 -2.21 10.55 -9.89
CA PRO A 110 -1.00 11.35 -10.09
C PRO A 110 0.01 11.09 -9.00
N MET A 111 1.25 10.86 -9.43
CA MET A 111 2.40 10.66 -8.55
C MET A 111 3.50 11.71 -8.76
N GLU A 112 3.22 12.75 -9.57
CA GLU A 112 4.10 13.93 -9.79
C GLU A 112 5.55 13.57 -10.12
N GLY A 113 5.77 12.58 -11.02
CA GLY A 113 7.10 12.07 -11.38
C GLY A 113 7.73 11.11 -10.36
N ARG A 114 7.03 10.82 -9.26
CA ARG A 114 7.55 9.94 -8.19
C ARG A 114 7.73 8.50 -8.66
N LEU A 115 6.84 8.00 -9.53
CA LEU A 115 6.96 6.64 -10.06
C LEU A 115 8.23 6.47 -10.90
N GLU A 116 8.49 7.42 -11.79
CA GLU A 116 9.69 7.45 -12.63
C GLU A 116 10.95 7.54 -11.78
N ASN A 117 10.91 8.32 -10.69
CA ASN A 117 12.02 8.41 -9.75
C ASN A 117 12.26 7.10 -8.99
N LEU A 118 11.20 6.44 -8.50
CA LEU A 118 11.32 5.13 -7.86
C LEU A 118 11.96 4.10 -8.81
N ILE A 119 11.47 4.03 -10.05
CA ILE A 119 12.00 3.10 -11.07
C ILE A 119 13.46 3.43 -11.42
N ARG A 120 13.79 4.72 -11.60
CA ARG A 120 15.15 5.16 -11.91
C ARG A 120 16.14 4.83 -10.80
N ASN A 121 15.69 4.83 -9.55
CA ASN A 121 16.49 4.44 -8.39
C ASN A 121 16.50 2.92 -8.14
N GLY A 122 15.98 2.10 -9.06
CA GLY A 122 16.03 0.65 -9.00
C GLY A 122 14.97 -0.01 -8.12
N TYR A 123 13.98 0.74 -7.62
CA TYR A 123 12.91 0.17 -6.82
C TYR A 123 11.87 -0.54 -7.70
N LYS A 124 11.36 -1.67 -7.22
CA LYS A 124 10.25 -2.37 -7.86
C LYS A 124 8.96 -1.59 -7.68
N VAL A 125 8.24 -1.34 -8.77
CA VAL A 125 6.95 -0.66 -8.77
C VAL A 125 5.91 -1.53 -9.47
N ARG A 126 4.79 -1.77 -8.80
CA ARG A 126 3.62 -2.46 -9.36
C ARG A 126 2.47 -1.48 -9.55
N ILE A 127 1.93 -1.44 -10.76
CA ILE A 127 0.77 -0.61 -11.08
C ILE A 127 -0.47 -1.51 -11.13
N TYR A 128 -1.45 -1.21 -10.28
CA TYR A 128 -2.75 -1.86 -10.30
C TYR A 128 -3.66 -1.18 -11.33
N VAL A 129 -4.13 -1.95 -12.31
CA VAL A 129 -5.03 -1.48 -13.37
C VAL A 129 -6.38 -2.17 -13.20
N PRO A 130 -7.45 -1.46 -12.76
CA PRO A 130 -8.80 -2.00 -12.77
C PRO A 130 -9.25 -2.25 -14.21
N TYR A 131 -9.78 -3.44 -14.49
CA TYR A 131 -10.34 -3.80 -15.79
C TYR A 131 -11.48 -4.82 -15.62
N GLY A 132 -12.19 -5.13 -16.72
CA GLY A 132 -13.30 -6.07 -16.71
C GLY A 132 -14.67 -5.37 -16.63
N PRO A 133 -15.79 -6.12 -16.59
CA PRO A 133 -17.13 -5.54 -16.66
C PRO A 133 -17.44 -4.57 -15.51
N ASP A 134 -16.90 -4.81 -14.32
CA ASP A 134 -17.19 -4.01 -13.12
C ASP A 134 -16.19 -2.87 -12.87
N TRP A 135 -15.30 -2.57 -13.83
CA TRP A 135 -14.27 -1.54 -13.68
C TRP A 135 -14.84 -0.16 -13.36
N PHE A 136 -16.00 0.16 -13.93
CA PHE A 136 -16.65 1.45 -13.75
C PHE A 136 -17.10 1.65 -12.29
N ASP A 137 -17.84 0.69 -11.75
CA ASP A 137 -18.32 0.74 -10.37
C ASP A 137 -17.16 0.75 -9.36
N TYR A 138 -16.12 -0.01 -9.62
CA TYR A 138 -14.88 0.04 -8.85
C TYR A 138 -14.26 1.44 -8.89
N SER A 139 -14.11 2.02 -10.07
CA SER A 139 -13.50 3.35 -10.25
C SER A 139 -14.33 4.45 -9.60
N VAL A 140 -15.65 4.42 -9.75
CA VAL A 140 -16.56 5.37 -9.08
C VAL A 140 -16.45 5.29 -7.57
N ARG A 141 -16.38 4.09 -6.98
CA ARG A 141 -16.13 3.94 -5.52
C ARG A 141 -14.82 4.58 -5.11
N ARG A 142 -13.72 4.34 -5.85
CA ARG A 142 -12.41 4.98 -5.57
C ARG A 142 -12.44 6.50 -5.66
N LEU A 143 -13.15 7.04 -6.64
CA LEU A 143 -13.34 8.49 -6.79
C LEU A 143 -14.11 9.10 -5.61
N LYS A 144 -15.17 8.42 -5.14
CA LYS A 144 -15.95 8.86 -3.97
C LYS A 144 -15.13 8.81 -2.67
N GLU A 145 -14.26 7.83 -2.53
CA GLU A 145 -13.41 7.64 -1.37
C GLU A 145 -12.21 8.61 -1.33
N ASN A 146 -11.77 9.08 -2.51
CA ASN A 146 -10.69 10.04 -2.64
C ASN A 146 -11.05 11.18 -3.60
N PRO A 147 -11.63 12.30 -3.10
CA PRO A 147 -12.03 13.45 -3.91
C PRO A 147 -10.88 14.10 -4.71
N ASN A 148 -9.63 13.94 -4.28
CA ASN A 148 -8.48 14.46 -5.01
C ASN A 148 -8.24 13.72 -6.33
N ILE A 149 -8.53 12.42 -6.38
CA ILE A 149 -8.51 11.64 -7.63
C ILE A 149 -9.59 12.17 -8.59
N ALA A 150 -10.78 12.47 -8.09
CA ALA A 150 -11.88 13.04 -8.90
C ALA A 150 -11.48 14.37 -9.53
N LYS A 151 -10.89 15.28 -8.76
CA LYS A 151 -10.39 16.58 -9.27
C LYS A 151 -9.34 16.41 -10.37
N TYR A 152 -8.46 15.45 -10.23
CA TYR A 152 -7.42 15.18 -11.22
C TYR A 152 -7.99 14.60 -12.51
N VAL A 153 -8.89 13.62 -12.43
CA VAL A 153 -9.56 13.03 -13.59
C VAL A 153 -10.33 14.10 -14.35
N LEU A 154 -11.10 14.94 -13.65
CA LEU A 154 -11.82 16.06 -14.26
C LEU A 154 -10.86 17.05 -14.93
N LYS A 155 -9.77 17.46 -14.25
CA LYS A 155 -8.78 18.38 -14.81
C LYS A 155 -8.12 17.86 -16.08
N ASN A 156 -7.90 16.54 -16.19
CA ASN A 156 -7.30 15.93 -17.39
C ASN A 156 -8.31 15.66 -18.52
N PHE A 157 -9.59 15.48 -18.19
CA PHE A 157 -10.65 15.34 -19.20
C PHE A 157 -10.86 16.64 -20.02
N PHE A 158 -10.60 17.80 -19.39
CA PHE A 158 -10.72 19.12 -20.03
C PHE A 158 -9.40 19.66 -20.60
N LYS A 159 -8.31 18.87 -20.57
CA LYS A 159 -7.02 19.22 -21.16
C LYS A 159 -6.81 18.56 -22.54
N ARG A 160 -7.88 18.46 -23.32
CA ARG A 160 -7.75 18.18 -24.77
C ARG A 160 -7.72 19.46 -25.56
#